data_15a784276f13495f7e4d5f03ea659485
#
_entry.id   15a784276f13495f7e4d5f03ea659485
#
_cell.length_a   1.000
_cell.length_b   1.000
_cell.length_c   1.000
_cell.angle_alpha   90.00
_cell.angle_beta   90.00
_cell.angle_gamma   90.00
#
_symmetry.space_group_name_H-M   'P 1'
#
loop_
_entity.id
_entity.type
_entity.pdbx_description
1 polymer ?
#
loop_
_entity_poly.entity_id
_entity_poly.type
_entity_poly.pdbx_seq_one_letter_code
_entity_poly.pdbx_strand_id
1 'polypeptide(L)'
;MTPAQNELLKELESFARTAPTAEAVMERIAKLLHEKLTRYNWVGFYLMEGPAFDVLVLGPYVGSFSPTLRIPLDRGLCGAAATSGETVVVNNVGADPRYLGSDLVKSNIVVPIFVTKSEVTKSEAKKRVVAELCIESYFADTFDTAEQKFIESCAALVGRYME
;
A
#
# COMPACT_ATOMS: atom_id res chain seq x y z
N MET A 1 12.08 12.88 -4.32
CA MET A 1 12.48 11.47 -4.56
C MET A 1 13.96 11.39 -4.86
N THR A 2 14.61 10.35 -4.36
CA THR A 2 16.01 10.08 -4.69
C THR A 2 16.14 9.58 -6.13
N PRO A 3 17.36 9.66 -6.73
CA PRO A 3 17.59 9.05 -8.05
C PRO A 3 17.24 7.56 -8.09
N ALA A 4 17.54 6.81 -7.02
CA ALA A 4 17.20 5.39 -6.94
C ALA A 4 15.68 5.16 -6.96
N GLN A 5 14.93 5.98 -6.23
CA GLN A 5 13.47 5.91 -6.24
C GLN A 5 12.89 6.26 -7.62
N ASN A 6 13.45 7.26 -8.29
CA ASN A 6 13.02 7.62 -9.63
C ASN A 6 13.26 6.48 -10.64
N GLU A 7 14.40 5.80 -10.55
CA GLU A 7 14.70 4.65 -11.41
C GLU A 7 13.76 3.49 -11.15
N LEU A 8 13.49 3.18 -9.88
CA LEU A 8 12.55 2.13 -9.52
C LEU A 8 11.15 2.43 -10.05
N LEU A 9 10.71 3.68 -9.90
CA LEU A 9 9.39 4.07 -10.37
C LEU A 9 9.28 3.93 -11.90
N LYS A 10 10.30 4.33 -12.64
CA LYS A 10 10.33 4.16 -14.11
C LYS A 10 10.28 2.69 -14.51
N GLU A 11 11.02 1.83 -13.81
CA GLU A 11 10.99 0.40 -14.06
C GLU A 11 9.60 -0.19 -13.81
N LEU A 12 8.97 0.21 -12.70
CA LEU A 12 7.62 -0.24 -12.37
C LEU A 12 6.58 0.27 -13.36
N GLU A 13 6.69 1.52 -13.78
CA GLU A 13 5.78 2.10 -14.80
C GLU A 13 5.90 1.34 -16.13
N SER A 14 7.11 1.03 -16.54
CA SER A 14 7.36 0.25 -17.75
C SER A 14 6.75 -1.15 -17.65
N PHE A 15 6.95 -1.82 -16.53
CA PHE A 15 6.35 -3.14 -16.29
C PHE A 15 4.82 -3.08 -16.30
N ALA A 16 4.24 -2.06 -15.65
CA ALA A 16 2.79 -1.94 -15.54
C ALA A 16 2.10 -1.76 -16.91
N ARG A 17 2.79 -1.19 -17.89
CA ARG A 17 2.20 -0.99 -19.23
C ARG A 17 1.88 -2.30 -19.94
N THR A 18 2.60 -3.35 -19.65
CA THR A 18 2.46 -4.66 -20.34
C THR A 18 2.17 -5.81 -19.40
N ALA A 19 1.90 -5.52 -18.13
CA ALA A 19 1.61 -6.57 -17.16
C ALA A 19 0.30 -7.27 -17.50
N PRO A 20 0.21 -8.59 -17.30
CA PRO A 20 -1.00 -9.34 -17.64
C PRO A 20 -2.16 -9.09 -16.68
N THR A 21 -1.87 -8.82 -15.40
CA THR A 21 -2.89 -8.64 -14.35
C THR A 21 -2.46 -7.58 -13.34
N ALA A 22 -3.43 -7.03 -12.61
CA ALA A 22 -3.16 -6.14 -11.47
C ALA A 22 -2.31 -6.85 -10.41
N GLU A 23 -2.58 -8.13 -10.17
CA GLU A 23 -1.82 -8.94 -9.23
C GLU A 23 -0.34 -9.01 -9.62
N ALA A 24 -0.04 -9.16 -10.92
CA ALA A 24 1.34 -9.15 -11.40
C ALA A 24 2.05 -7.82 -11.12
N VAL A 25 1.34 -6.70 -11.24
CA VAL A 25 1.86 -5.37 -10.89
C VAL A 25 2.17 -5.29 -9.40
N MET A 26 1.23 -5.75 -8.56
CA MET A 26 1.41 -5.78 -7.10
C MET A 26 2.61 -6.63 -6.70
N GLU A 27 2.74 -7.83 -7.27
CA GLU A 27 3.87 -8.73 -6.99
C GLU A 27 5.20 -8.08 -7.34
N ARG A 28 5.27 -7.41 -8.48
CA ARG A 28 6.50 -6.74 -8.92
C ARG A 28 6.86 -5.58 -7.99
N ILE A 29 5.88 -4.78 -7.60
CA ILE A 29 6.08 -3.68 -6.65
C ILE A 29 6.61 -4.20 -5.32
N ALA A 30 5.94 -5.20 -4.75
CA ALA A 30 6.33 -5.77 -3.46
C ALA A 30 7.78 -6.31 -3.52
N LYS A 31 8.10 -7.05 -4.56
CA LYS A 31 9.43 -7.64 -4.74
C LYS A 31 10.52 -6.58 -4.88
N LEU A 32 10.34 -5.62 -5.79
CA LEU A 32 11.37 -4.61 -6.05
C LEU A 32 11.57 -3.66 -4.88
N LEU A 33 10.50 -3.20 -4.25
CA LEU A 33 10.63 -2.32 -3.10
C LEU A 33 11.33 -3.02 -1.93
N HIS A 34 10.97 -4.27 -1.67
CA HIS A 34 11.60 -5.04 -0.61
C HIS A 34 13.09 -5.31 -0.88
N GLU A 35 13.43 -5.68 -2.11
CA GLU A 35 14.81 -6.00 -2.49
C GLU A 35 15.73 -4.78 -2.55
N LYS A 36 15.23 -3.65 -3.07
CA LYS A 36 16.06 -2.48 -3.37
C LYS A 36 16.12 -1.45 -2.26
N LEU A 37 15.14 -1.45 -1.37
CA LEU A 37 15.04 -0.47 -0.30
C LEU A 37 15.17 -1.19 1.05
N THR A 38 16.34 -1.09 1.67
CA THR A 38 16.73 -1.90 2.83
C THR A 38 15.89 -1.68 4.08
N ARG A 39 15.18 -0.54 4.17
CA ARG A 39 14.30 -0.25 5.30
C ARG A 39 12.87 -0.69 5.10
N TYR A 40 12.52 -1.20 3.91
CA TYR A 40 11.20 -1.73 3.62
C TYR A 40 11.20 -3.23 3.93
N ASN A 41 11.01 -3.55 5.19
CA ASN A 41 11.19 -4.92 5.71
C ASN A 41 10.00 -5.83 5.42
N TRP A 42 8.83 -5.24 5.23
CA TRP A 42 7.64 -5.95 4.77
C TRP A 42 6.89 -5.05 3.81
N VAL A 43 6.59 -5.57 2.62
CA VAL A 43 5.86 -4.84 1.58
C VAL A 43 4.75 -5.74 1.08
N GLY A 44 3.52 -5.28 1.16
CA GLY A 44 2.40 -6.09 0.73
C GLY A 44 1.15 -5.29 0.44
N PHE A 45 0.19 -5.98 -0.14
CA PHE A 45 -1.09 -5.42 -0.54
C PHE A 45 -2.23 -6.11 0.19
N TYR A 46 -3.24 -5.33 0.55
CA TYR A 46 -4.52 -5.83 1.01
C TYR A 46 -5.59 -5.41 0.01
N LEU A 47 -6.53 -6.31 -0.25
CA LEU A 47 -7.60 -6.10 -1.21
C LEU A 47 -8.93 -5.99 -0.48
N MET A 48 -9.75 -5.04 -0.88
CA MET A 48 -11.12 -4.92 -0.36
C MET A 48 -11.96 -6.05 -0.93
N GLU A 49 -12.59 -6.81 -0.06
CA GLU A 49 -13.46 -7.93 -0.45
C GLU A 49 -14.77 -7.92 0.31
N GLY A 50 -15.63 -8.85 -0.12
CA GLY A 50 -16.97 -9.03 0.43
C GLY A 50 -18.01 -8.17 -0.26
N PRO A 51 -19.28 -8.55 -0.17
CA PRO A 51 -20.39 -7.84 -0.84
C PRO A 51 -20.57 -6.41 -0.35
N ALA A 52 -20.12 -6.11 0.88
CA ALA A 52 -20.18 -4.77 1.43
C ALA A 52 -18.83 -4.01 1.37
N PHE A 53 -17.78 -4.60 0.81
CA PHE A 53 -16.42 -4.06 0.82
C PHE A 53 -16.00 -3.64 2.24
N ASP A 54 -16.20 -4.52 3.20
CA ASP A 54 -16.00 -4.26 4.62
C ASP A 54 -14.85 -5.04 5.25
N VAL A 55 -14.06 -5.75 4.44
CA VAL A 55 -12.91 -6.52 4.91
C VAL A 55 -11.75 -6.39 3.94
N LEU A 56 -10.55 -6.27 4.50
CA LEU A 56 -9.30 -6.30 3.75
C LEU A 56 -8.72 -7.71 3.79
N VAL A 57 -8.38 -8.25 2.65
CA VAL A 57 -7.83 -9.60 2.51
C VAL A 57 -6.42 -9.49 1.94
N LEU A 58 -5.49 -10.25 2.52
CA LEU A 58 -4.10 -10.25 2.10
C LEU A 58 -3.95 -10.65 0.64
N GLY A 59 -3.28 -9.79 -0.12
CA GLY A 59 -2.83 -10.04 -1.49
C GLY A 59 -1.34 -10.35 -1.54
N PRO A 60 -0.66 -10.04 -2.66
CA PRO A 60 0.76 -10.27 -2.78
C PRO A 60 1.59 -9.53 -1.74
N TYR A 61 2.58 -10.20 -1.16
CA TYR A 61 3.48 -9.59 -0.18
C TYR A 61 4.85 -10.24 -0.19
N VAL A 62 5.83 -9.50 0.32
CA VAL A 62 7.19 -10.00 0.57
C VAL A 62 7.63 -9.48 1.93
N GLY A 63 8.12 -10.36 2.78
CA GLY A 63 8.59 -10.01 4.11
C GLY A 63 8.83 -11.22 4.99
N SER A 64 9.45 -10.99 6.16
CA SER A 64 9.97 -12.05 7.01
C SER A 64 9.02 -12.55 8.10
N PHE A 65 7.83 -11.98 8.22
CA PHE A 65 6.86 -12.43 9.23
C PHE A 65 5.51 -12.76 8.58
N SER A 66 4.70 -13.53 9.30
CA SER A 66 3.38 -13.95 8.86
C SER A 66 2.37 -12.82 9.06
N PRO A 67 1.75 -12.32 8.00
CA PRO A 67 0.79 -11.23 8.12
C PRO A 67 -0.57 -11.72 8.58
N THR A 68 -1.42 -10.77 8.99
CA THR A 68 -2.83 -11.05 9.24
C THR A 68 -3.53 -11.24 7.89
N LEU A 69 -4.29 -12.34 7.74
CA LEU A 69 -4.91 -12.70 6.47
C LEU A 69 -6.15 -11.86 6.14
N ARG A 70 -6.92 -11.49 7.14
CA ARG A 70 -8.16 -10.71 6.99
C ARG A 70 -8.21 -9.62 8.05
N ILE A 71 -8.47 -8.39 7.64
CA ILE A 71 -8.50 -7.24 8.54
C ILE A 71 -9.85 -6.54 8.41
N PRO A 72 -10.66 -6.50 9.49
CA PRO A 72 -11.88 -5.68 9.51
C PRO A 72 -11.55 -4.20 9.39
N LEU A 73 -12.42 -3.41 8.77
CA LEU A 73 -12.16 -1.98 8.53
C LEU A 73 -12.12 -1.14 9.82
N ASP A 74 -12.62 -1.67 10.91
CA ASP A 74 -12.60 -0.97 12.21
C ASP A 74 -11.30 -1.19 13.00
N ARG A 75 -10.31 -1.85 12.42
CA ARG A 75 -9.07 -2.23 13.12
C ARG A 75 -7.80 -1.81 12.41
N GLY A 76 -6.83 -1.40 13.21
CA GLY A 76 -5.46 -1.17 12.80
C GLY A 76 -5.27 0.03 11.88
N LEU A 77 -4.05 0.20 11.42
CA LEU A 77 -3.70 1.28 10.48
C LEU A 77 -4.30 1.02 9.10
N CYS A 78 -4.39 -0.24 8.68
CA CYS A 78 -5.02 -0.61 7.41
C CYS A 78 -6.50 -0.24 7.41
N GLY A 79 -7.22 -0.53 8.49
CA GLY A 79 -8.61 -0.13 8.64
C GLY A 79 -8.77 1.38 8.61
N ALA A 80 -7.89 2.11 9.28
CA ALA A 80 -7.89 3.57 9.30
C ALA A 80 -7.71 4.17 7.91
N ALA A 81 -6.78 3.65 7.11
CA ALA A 81 -6.54 4.12 5.75
C ALA A 81 -7.72 3.83 4.83
N ALA A 82 -8.29 2.63 4.93
CA ALA A 82 -9.45 2.24 4.11
C ALA A 82 -10.68 3.10 4.42
N THR A 83 -10.91 3.40 5.69
CA THR A 83 -12.06 4.19 6.13
C THR A 83 -11.92 5.67 5.78
N SER A 84 -10.74 6.24 5.99
CA SER A 84 -10.50 7.67 5.72
C SER A 84 -10.27 7.95 4.24
N GLY A 85 -9.78 6.99 3.48
CA GLY A 85 -9.35 7.21 2.10
C GLY A 85 -8.05 8.01 1.99
N GLU A 86 -7.31 8.12 3.08
CA GLU A 86 -6.07 8.88 3.14
C GLU A 86 -4.90 7.99 3.55
N THR A 87 -3.70 8.34 3.08
CA THR A 87 -2.47 7.68 3.51
C THR A 87 -2.28 7.85 5.01
N VAL A 88 -1.99 6.75 5.70
CA VAL A 88 -1.68 6.74 7.12
C VAL A 88 -0.19 6.47 7.29
N VAL A 89 0.53 7.41 7.91
CA VAL A 89 1.96 7.27 8.21
C VAL A 89 2.14 7.31 9.72
N VAL A 90 2.79 6.29 10.25
CA VAL A 90 3.16 6.24 11.67
C VAL A 90 4.64 5.93 11.78
N ASN A 91 5.43 6.92 12.18
CA ASN A 91 6.88 6.79 12.26
C ASN A 91 7.39 6.27 13.60
N ASN A 92 6.48 6.06 14.55
CA ASN A 92 6.76 5.39 15.82
C ASN A 92 5.50 4.59 16.21
N VAL A 93 5.44 3.34 15.78
CA VAL A 93 4.25 2.50 16.01
C VAL A 93 4.02 2.19 17.50
N GLY A 94 5.07 2.21 18.33
CA GLY A 94 4.94 2.00 19.76
C GLY A 94 4.12 3.08 20.47
N ALA A 95 4.01 4.27 19.86
CA ALA A 95 3.23 5.37 20.40
C ALA A 95 1.80 5.43 19.83
N ASP A 96 1.46 4.58 18.86
CA ASP A 96 0.14 4.59 18.23
C ASP A 96 -0.66 3.34 18.65
N PRO A 97 -1.76 3.53 19.42
CA PRO A 97 -2.54 2.38 19.89
C PRO A 97 -3.30 1.63 18.79
N ARG A 98 -3.40 2.22 17.59
CA ARG A 98 -4.07 1.55 16.46
C ARG A 98 -3.21 0.45 15.84
N TYR A 99 -1.88 0.49 16.06
CA TYR A 99 -1.00 -0.48 15.43
C TYR A 99 -1.22 -1.87 16.01
N LEU A 100 -1.49 -2.83 15.12
CA LEU A 100 -1.71 -4.23 15.44
C LEU A 100 -0.78 -5.08 14.57
N GLY A 101 0.42 -5.32 15.01
CA GLY A 101 1.38 -6.06 14.19
C GLY A 101 2.56 -6.57 14.98
N SER A 102 3.65 -6.83 14.28
CA SER A 102 4.87 -7.38 14.87
C SER A 102 5.58 -6.37 15.78
N ASP A 103 6.11 -6.85 16.91
CA ASP A 103 6.93 -6.05 17.83
C ASP A 103 8.25 -5.56 17.19
N LEU A 104 8.66 -6.17 16.09
CA LEU A 104 9.87 -5.77 15.36
C LEU A 104 9.67 -4.47 14.58
N VAL A 105 8.45 -4.15 14.23
CA VAL A 105 8.13 -2.97 13.40
C VAL A 105 8.22 -1.71 14.24
N LYS A 106 8.85 -0.67 13.69
CA LYS A 106 9.02 0.64 14.33
C LYS A 106 8.26 1.73 13.58
N SER A 107 8.12 1.64 12.26
CA SER A 107 7.33 2.57 11.46
C SER A 107 6.53 1.82 10.40
N ASN A 108 5.43 2.44 9.97
CA ASN A 108 4.49 1.83 9.04
C ASN A 108 3.85 2.90 8.18
N ILE A 109 3.64 2.59 6.91
CA ILE A 109 2.84 3.41 6.00
C ILE A 109 1.78 2.54 5.34
N VAL A 110 0.56 3.06 5.22
CA VAL A 110 -0.53 2.42 4.50
C VAL A 110 -1.10 3.42 3.51
N VAL A 111 -1.04 3.07 2.22
CA VAL A 111 -1.51 3.93 1.14
C VAL A 111 -2.74 3.31 0.51
N PRO A 112 -3.90 3.97 0.56
CA PRO A 112 -5.09 3.47 -0.12
C PRO A 112 -4.96 3.57 -1.63
N ILE A 113 -5.52 2.59 -2.32
CA ILE A 113 -5.53 2.51 -3.78
C ILE A 113 -6.96 2.70 -4.26
N PHE A 114 -7.13 3.61 -5.21
CA PHE A 114 -8.43 3.99 -5.75
C PHE A 114 -8.56 3.54 -7.19
N VAL A 115 -9.79 3.22 -7.59
CA VAL A 115 -10.15 3.11 -8.99
C VAL A 115 -10.77 4.45 -9.41
N THR A 116 -10.19 5.05 -10.43
CA THR A 116 -10.67 6.30 -11.01
C THR A 116 -11.30 6.00 -12.36
N LYS A 117 -12.49 5.37 -12.37
CA LYS A 117 -13.19 5.16 -13.63
C LYS A 117 -13.81 6.47 -14.10
N SER A 118 -13.42 6.88 -15.29
CA SER A 118 -13.89 8.05 -15.97
C SER A 118 -15.40 8.08 -16.28
N GLU A 119 -16.08 6.95 -16.12
CA GLU A 119 -17.49 6.77 -16.44
C GLU A 119 -18.42 7.13 -15.29
N VAL A 120 -17.87 7.38 -14.11
CA VAL A 120 -18.67 7.82 -12.98
C VAL A 120 -18.98 9.30 -13.18
N THR A 121 -20.24 9.65 -13.14
CA THR A 121 -20.65 11.06 -13.25
C THR A 121 -19.92 11.89 -12.18
N LYS A 122 -19.52 13.10 -12.55
CA LYS A 122 -18.70 13.97 -11.71
C LYS A 122 -19.26 14.21 -10.31
N SER A 123 -20.57 14.10 -10.13
CA SER A 123 -21.23 14.24 -8.84
C SER A 123 -21.14 13.00 -7.96
N GLU A 124 -20.80 11.84 -8.53
CA GLU A 124 -20.73 10.56 -7.85
C GLU A 124 -19.31 10.01 -7.81
N ALA A 125 -18.34 10.77 -8.26
CA ALA A 125 -16.93 10.39 -8.28
C ALA A 125 -16.35 10.31 -6.87
N LYS A 126 -17.00 9.57 -5.98
CA LYS A 126 -16.36 9.12 -4.76
C LYS A 126 -15.32 8.11 -5.17
N LYS A 127 -14.08 8.50 -5.10
CA LYS A 127 -12.97 7.58 -5.21
C LYS A 127 -13.20 6.43 -4.24
N ARG A 128 -13.30 5.24 -4.77
CA ARG A 128 -13.53 4.05 -3.96
C ARG A 128 -12.22 3.38 -3.67
N VAL A 129 -11.92 3.17 -2.41
CA VAL A 129 -10.76 2.37 -2.02
C VAL A 129 -11.02 0.91 -2.40
N VAL A 130 -10.15 0.35 -3.21
CA VAL A 130 -10.25 -1.04 -3.67
C VAL A 130 -9.15 -1.93 -3.12
N ALA A 131 -8.06 -1.32 -2.68
CA ALA A 131 -6.89 -2.03 -2.16
C ALA A 131 -6.04 -1.06 -1.33
N GLU A 132 -4.98 -1.59 -0.72
CA GLU A 132 -3.99 -0.79 0.00
C GLU A 132 -2.60 -1.35 -0.23
N LEU A 133 -1.61 -0.45 -0.30
CA LEU A 133 -0.20 -0.82 -0.23
C LEU A 133 0.29 -0.54 1.19
N CYS A 134 0.77 -1.58 1.86
CA CYS A 134 1.26 -1.50 3.23
C CYS A 134 2.76 -1.80 3.26
N ILE A 135 3.53 -0.92 3.90
CA ILE A 135 4.97 -1.12 4.07
C ILE A 135 5.30 -0.95 5.55
N GLU A 136 6.02 -1.92 6.09
CA GLU A 136 6.46 -1.91 7.48
C GLU A 136 7.98 -1.89 7.54
N SER A 137 8.53 -1.10 8.46
CA SER A 137 9.96 -0.94 8.65
C SER A 137 10.36 -1.30 10.08
N TYR A 138 11.50 -1.96 10.21
CA TYR A 138 12.10 -2.23 11.53
C TYR A 138 12.85 -1.01 12.08
N PHE A 139 12.81 0.11 11.36
CA PHE A 139 13.44 1.36 11.75
C PHE A 139 12.40 2.44 11.95
N ALA A 140 12.57 3.26 13.00
CA ALA A 140 11.71 4.41 13.21
C ALA A 140 12.00 5.48 12.14
N ASP A 141 11.02 6.35 11.91
CA ASP A 141 11.17 7.52 11.04
C ASP A 141 11.58 7.20 9.60
N THR A 142 11.15 6.05 9.08
CA THR A 142 11.46 5.65 7.71
C THR A 142 10.66 6.45 6.68
N PHE A 143 9.44 6.86 7.01
CA PHE A 143 8.51 7.41 6.03
C PHE A 143 8.32 8.91 6.19
N ASP A 144 9.24 9.68 5.59
CA ASP A 144 9.09 11.13 5.47
C ASP A 144 8.19 11.50 4.29
N THR A 145 8.02 12.80 4.04
CA THR A 145 7.16 13.28 2.95
C THR A 145 7.61 12.80 1.57
N ALA A 146 8.92 12.74 1.33
CA ALA A 146 9.45 12.26 0.04
C ALA A 146 9.22 10.77 -0.13
N GLU A 147 9.41 9.97 0.92
CA GLU A 147 9.10 8.54 0.90
C GLU A 147 7.62 8.31 0.64
N GLN A 148 6.76 9.06 1.33
CA GLN A 148 5.32 8.96 1.14
C GLN A 148 4.92 9.20 -0.32
N LYS A 149 5.44 10.24 -0.95
CA LYS A 149 5.13 10.55 -2.35
C LYS A 149 5.58 9.46 -3.29
N PHE A 150 6.76 8.91 -3.06
CA PHE A 150 7.26 7.78 -3.86
C PHE A 150 6.33 6.56 -3.75
N ILE A 151 5.96 6.20 -2.52
CA ILE A 151 5.09 5.04 -2.28
C ILE A 151 3.70 5.26 -2.85
N GLU A 152 3.16 6.48 -2.71
CA GLU A 152 1.87 6.83 -3.33
C GLU A 152 1.92 6.72 -4.85
N SER A 153 3.03 7.08 -5.46
CA SER A 153 3.22 6.93 -6.91
C SER A 153 3.24 5.45 -7.32
N CYS A 154 3.86 4.60 -6.53
CA CYS A 154 3.84 3.15 -6.78
C CYS A 154 2.42 2.60 -6.66
N ALA A 155 1.70 2.98 -5.62
CA ALA A 155 0.32 2.54 -5.39
C ALA A 155 -0.61 2.96 -6.54
N ALA A 156 -0.42 4.16 -7.06
CA ALA A 156 -1.22 4.69 -8.17
C ALA A 156 -1.11 3.84 -9.44
N LEU A 157 0.01 3.16 -9.66
CA LEU A 157 0.17 2.26 -10.80
C LEU A 157 -0.85 1.12 -10.75
N VAL A 158 -1.09 0.58 -9.56
CA VAL A 158 -2.07 -0.49 -9.37
C VAL A 158 -3.48 0.02 -9.63
N GLY A 159 -3.81 1.18 -9.09
CA GLY A 159 -5.13 1.80 -9.28
C GLY A 159 -5.45 2.01 -10.75
N ARG A 160 -4.51 2.54 -11.51
CA ARG A 160 -4.69 2.72 -12.96
C ARG A 160 -4.90 1.41 -13.69
N TYR A 161 -4.20 0.37 -13.26
CA TYR A 161 -4.32 -0.95 -13.88
C TYR A 161 -5.67 -1.60 -13.61
N MET A 162 -6.28 -1.34 -12.46
CA MET A 162 -7.56 -1.93 -12.04
C MET A 162 -8.78 -1.25 -12.67
N GLU A 163 -8.60 -0.21 -13.44
CA GLU A 163 -9.67 0.50 -14.14
C GLU A 163 -10.28 -0.28 -15.31
#